data_3cae4402a64d8f14131276e14c03cdd2
#
_entry.id   3cae4402a64d8f14131276e14c03cdd2
#
_cell.length_a   1.000
_cell.length_b   1.000
_cell.length_c   1.000
_cell.angle_alpha   90.00
_cell.angle_beta   90.00
_cell.angle_gamma   90.00
#
_symmetry.space_group_name_H-M   'P 1'
#
loop_
_entity.id
_entity.type
_entity.pdbx_description
1 polymer ?
#
loop_
_entity_poly.entity_id
_entity_poly.type
_entity_poly.pdbx_seq_one_letter_code
_entity_poly.pdbx_strand_id
1 'polypeptide(L)'
;MRCGDATQPEEWWDGQPFGAIMLDAPCTGSGILRTRPEVKVRQSENNLVLLQGQQLALLRATWPLLAEGGELLYTTCSVLAGENQRVLAEFVAGESSASPAALAPPTQGDDGLACAASPEGLTFFPSAAHQGGFVALLRKTAAVPTVTPRRPRRRRSVKSSEAL
;
A
#
# COMPACT_ATOMS: atom_id res chain seq x y z
N MET A 1 -5.90 -4.46 23.86
CA MET A 1 -4.97 -4.89 22.79
C MET A 1 -5.45 -6.26 22.32
N ARG A 2 -5.64 -6.43 21.01
CA ARG A 2 -6.00 -7.73 20.40
C ARG A 2 -4.83 -8.18 19.53
N CYS A 3 -4.56 -9.46 19.49
CA CYS A 3 -3.57 -10.07 18.60
C CYS A 3 -4.33 -10.90 17.57
N GLY A 4 -4.01 -10.76 16.30
CA GLY A 4 -4.63 -11.50 15.22
C GLY A 4 -3.84 -11.33 13.92
N ASP A 5 -4.14 -12.15 12.93
CA ASP A 5 -3.56 -12.03 11.60
C ASP A 5 -4.22 -10.86 10.86
N ALA A 6 -3.44 -9.85 10.49
CA ALA A 6 -3.93 -8.67 9.80
C ALA A 6 -4.45 -8.98 8.37
N THR A 7 -4.11 -10.13 7.81
CA THR A 7 -4.67 -10.60 6.52
C THR A 7 -6.03 -11.27 6.66
N GLN A 8 -6.47 -11.56 7.91
CA GLN A 8 -7.75 -12.19 8.24
C GLN A 8 -8.53 -11.32 9.25
N PRO A 9 -8.93 -10.11 8.89
CA PRO A 9 -9.56 -9.17 9.82
C PRO A 9 -10.88 -9.67 10.40
N GLU A 10 -11.59 -10.53 9.72
CA GLU A 10 -12.85 -11.15 10.17
C GLU A 10 -12.72 -11.93 11.49
N GLU A 11 -11.50 -12.38 11.83
CA GLU A 11 -11.27 -13.13 13.07
C GLU A 11 -11.16 -12.24 14.32
N TRP A 12 -10.84 -10.95 14.16
CA TRP A 12 -10.53 -10.07 15.28
C TRP A 12 -11.20 -8.68 15.23
N TRP A 13 -11.63 -8.24 14.07
CA TRP A 13 -12.26 -6.93 13.90
C TRP A 13 -13.73 -6.94 14.34
N ASP A 14 -14.17 -5.88 14.98
CA ASP A 14 -15.54 -5.74 15.51
C ASP A 14 -16.50 -5.02 14.57
N GLY A 15 -16.05 -4.72 13.35
CA GLY A 15 -16.85 -4.03 12.33
C GLY A 15 -16.84 -2.49 12.44
N GLN A 16 -16.19 -1.91 13.46
CA GLN A 16 -16.10 -0.46 13.58
C GLN A 16 -14.91 0.06 12.75
N PRO A 17 -15.14 0.96 11.76
CA PRO A 17 -14.07 1.48 10.94
C PRO A 17 -13.04 2.27 11.74
N PHE A 18 -11.77 2.13 11.38
CA PHE A 18 -10.69 2.89 11.99
C PHE A 18 -10.53 4.26 11.30
N GLY A 19 -10.35 5.33 12.07
CA GLY A 19 -10.01 6.64 11.54
C GLY A 19 -8.58 6.72 11.01
N ALA A 20 -7.68 5.89 11.57
CA ALA A 20 -6.29 5.77 11.14
C ALA A 20 -5.78 4.35 11.32
N ILE A 21 -4.94 3.90 10.41
CA ILE A 21 -4.23 2.61 10.47
C ILE A 21 -2.75 2.86 10.26
N MET A 22 -1.89 2.27 11.10
CA MET A 22 -0.45 2.18 10.86
C MET A 22 -0.12 0.75 10.46
N LEU A 23 0.42 0.58 9.27
CA LEU A 23 0.87 -0.70 8.73
C LEU A 23 2.39 -0.71 8.63
N ASP A 24 3.04 -1.29 9.65
CA ASP A 24 4.47 -1.60 9.62
C ASP A 24 4.65 -2.95 8.93
N ALA A 25 4.94 -2.90 7.63
CA ALA A 25 4.86 -4.07 6.78
C ALA A 25 6.13 -4.94 6.86
N PRO A 26 6.00 -6.29 6.83
CA PRO A 26 7.15 -7.17 6.75
C PRO A 26 7.96 -6.86 5.49
N CYS A 27 9.28 -6.76 5.63
CA CYS A 27 10.16 -6.36 4.53
C CYS A 27 11.54 -7.03 4.63
N THR A 28 12.39 -6.84 3.61
CA THR A 28 13.75 -7.38 3.60
C THR A 28 14.65 -6.79 4.68
N GLY A 29 14.32 -5.63 5.23
CA GLY A 29 15.15 -4.95 6.23
C GLY A 29 16.41 -4.32 5.65
N SER A 30 16.43 -3.99 4.36
CA SER A 30 17.63 -3.44 3.70
C SER A 30 18.12 -2.11 4.28
N GLY A 31 17.24 -1.37 4.97
CA GLY A 31 17.58 -0.11 5.64
C GLY A 31 18.26 -0.27 7.00
N ILE A 32 18.25 -1.48 7.58
CA ILE A 32 18.76 -1.75 8.94
C ILE A 32 20.00 -2.65 8.97
N LEU A 33 20.65 -2.88 7.82
CA LEU A 33 21.81 -3.75 7.67
C LEU A 33 22.96 -3.43 8.65
N ARG A 34 23.11 -2.18 9.05
CA ARG A 34 24.14 -1.77 10.00
C ARG A 34 23.90 -2.33 11.42
N THR A 35 22.66 -2.39 11.85
CA THR A 35 22.28 -2.90 13.18
C THR A 35 21.87 -4.36 13.16
N ARG A 36 21.52 -4.89 11.98
CA ARG A 36 21.08 -6.26 11.75
C ARG A 36 21.81 -6.86 10.54
N PRO A 37 23.11 -7.10 10.62
CA PRO A 37 23.91 -7.60 9.49
C PRO A 37 23.44 -8.98 8.99
N GLU A 38 22.81 -9.78 9.85
CA GLU A 38 22.22 -11.08 9.47
C GLU A 38 21.13 -10.96 8.40
N VAL A 39 20.50 -9.81 8.25
CA VAL A 39 19.52 -9.54 7.20
C VAL A 39 20.13 -9.73 5.82
N LYS A 40 21.42 -9.42 5.63
CA LYS A 40 22.12 -9.57 4.35
C LYS A 40 22.10 -11.02 3.85
N VAL A 41 22.19 -11.99 4.74
CA VAL A 41 22.22 -13.42 4.39
C VAL A 41 20.86 -13.91 3.89
N ARG A 42 19.77 -13.24 4.27
CA ARG A 42 18.39 -13.57 3.89
C ARG A 42 17.94 -12.87 2.60
N GLN A 43 18.79 -12.01 2.03
CA GLN A 43 18.45 -11.28 0.78
C GLN A 43 18.47 -12.24 -0.40
N SER A 44 17.36 -12.36 -1.11
CA SER A 44 17.24 -13.05 -2.39
C SER A 44 16.09 -12.46 -3.19
N GLU A 45 16.13 -12.62 -4.51
CA GLU A 45 15.03 -12.17 -5.38
C GLU A 45 13.71 -12.85 -5.04
N ASN A 46 13.74 -14.15 -4.75
CA ASN A 46 12.55 -14.92 -4.36
C ASN A 46 11.94 -14.39 -3.05
N ASN A 47 12.78 -14.06 -2.05
CA ASN A 47 12.31 -13.48 -0.80
C ASN A 47 11.70 -12.10 -1.01
N LEU A 48 12.29 -11.28 -1.86
CA LEU A 48 11.75 -9.97 -2.23
C LEU A 48 10.35 -10.10 -2.83
N VAL A 49 10.16 -11.00 -3.81
CA VAL A 49 8.85 -11.23 -4.45
C VAL A 49 7.80 -11.72 -3.44
N LEU A 50 8.17 -12.62 -2.54
CA LEU A 50 7.28 -13.09 -1.47
C LEU A 50 6.84 -11.95 -0.55
N LEU A 51 7.77 -11.12 -0.11
CA LEU A 51 7.49 -9.97 0.77
C LEU A 51 6.61 -8.92 0.07
N GLN A 52 6.86 -8.63 -1.20
CA GLN A 52 5.98 -7.75 -1.99
C GLN A 52 4.53 -8.27 -2.03
N GLY A 53 4.35 -9.57 -2.26
CA GLY A 53 3.04 -10.20 -2.24
C GLY A 53 2.35 -10.09 -0.88
N GLN A 54 3.09 -10.30 0.22
CA GLN A 54 2.57 -10.14 1.58
C GLN A 54 2.19 -8.69 1.90
N GLN A 55 3.01 -7.72 1.52
CA GLN A 55 2.76 -6.30 1.70
C GLN A 55 1.48 -5.87 0.98
N LEU A 56 1.31 -6.31 -0.26
CA LEU A 56 0.11 -6.02 -1.04
C LEU A 56 -1.14 -6.69 -0.45
N ALA A 57 -1.02 -7.92 0.04
CA ALA A 57 -2.11 -8.63 0.72
C ALA A 57 -2.53 -7.90 2.01
N LEU A 58 -1.57 -7.42 2.81
CA LEU A 58 -1.83 -6.65 4.02
C LEU A 58 -2.55 -5.32 3.71
N LEU A 59 -2.10 -4.58 2.69
CA LEU A 59 -2.76 -3.36 2.26
C LEU A 59 -4.21 -3.64 1.84
N ARG A 60 -4.44 -4.67 1.03
CA ARG A 60 -5.79 -5.06 0.56
C ARG A 60 -6.70 -5.53 1.69
N ALA A 61 -6.17 -6.23 2.68
CA ALA A 61 -6.95 -6.71 3.82
C ALA A 61 -7.28 -5.61 4.84
N THR A 62 -6.37 -4.66 5.04
CA THR A 62 -6.56 -3.59 6.04
C THR A 62 -7.29 -2.36 5.49
N TRP A 63 -7.22 -2.12 4.19
CA TRP A 63 -7.86 -0.95 3.57
C TRP A 63 -9.39 -0.88 3.77
N PRO A 64 -10.17 -1.98 3.66
CA PRO A 64 -11.61 -1.95 3.94
C PRO A 64 -11.95 -1.53 5.37
N LEU A 65 -11.06 -1.78 6.33
CA LEU A 65 -11.25 -1.46 7.74
C LEU A 65 -11.14 0.05 8.03
N LEU A 66 -10.56 0.82 7.11
CA LEU A 66 -10.39 2.26 7.25
C LEU A 66 -11.68 2.98 6.92
N ALA A 67 -12.06 3.97 7.72
CA ALA A 67 -13.19 4.85 7.46
C ALA A 67 -12.98 5.71 6.20
N GLU A 68 -14.04 6.18 5.58
CA GLU A 68 -13.95 7.24 4.56
C GLU A 68 -13.33 8.50 5.18
N GLY A 69 -12.40 9.12 4.48
CA GLY A 69 -11.60 10.24 4.99
C GLY A 69 -10.48 9.81 5.95
N GLY A 70 -10.41 8.54 6.32
CA GLY A 70 -9.35 7.99 7.16
C GLY A 70 -8.00 7.90 6.45
N GLU A 71 -6.95 7.69 7.24
CA GLU A 71 -5.56 7.69 6.78
C GLU A 71 -4.86 6.38 7.13
N LEU A 72 -4.10 5.83 6.17
CA LEU A 72 -3.23 4.69 6.38
C LEU A 72 -1.77 5.13 6.22
N LEU A 73 -0.99 4.97 7.29
CA LEU A 73 0.45 5.14 7.28
C LEU A 73 1.11 3.79 6.99
N TYR A 74 1.75 3.69 5.84
CA TYR A 74 2.53 2.52 5.45
C TYR A 74 4.00 2.75 5.77
N THR A 75 4.63 1.81 6.46
CA THR A 75 6.05 1.90 6.82
C THR A 75 6.78 0.60 6.54
N THR A 76 8.05 0.70 6.19
CA THR A 76 8.99 -0.42 6.11
C THR A 76 10.37 0.00 6.60
N CYS A 77 11.16 -0.94 7.10
CA CYS A 77 12.59 -0.75 7.32
C CYS A 77 13.44 -1.12 6.07
N SER A 78 12.85 -1.04 4.86
CA SER A 78 13.51 -1.26 3.59
C SER A 78 13.71 0.05 2.81
N VAL A 79 14.82 0.15 2.08
CA VAL A 79 15.09 1.23 1.12
C VAL A 79 14.87 0.80 -0.34
N LEU A 80 14.41 -0.43 -0.56
CA LEU A 80 14.22 -0.97 -1.89
C LEU A 80 12.90 -0.48 -2.48
N ALA A 81 12.96 0.13 -3.66
CA ALA A 81 11.77 0.60 -4.37
C ALA A 81 10.77 -0.53 -4.65
N GLY A 82 11.24 -1.78 -4.76
CA GLY A 82 10.40 -2.95 -4.94
C GLY A 82 9.38 -3.13 -3.83
N GLU A 83 9.79 -2.98 -2.57
CA GLU A 83 8.95 -3.15 -1.37
C GLU A 83 8.18 -1.89 -0.97
N ASN A 84 8.46 -0.77 -1.58
CA ASN A 84 7.96 0.54 -1.21
C ASN A 84 7.11 1.12 -2.35
N GLN A 85 7.73 1.92 -3.23
CA GLN A 85 7.03 2.65 -4.29
C GLN A 85 6.23 1.71 -5.22
N ARG A 86 6.79 0.56 -5.62
CA ARG A 86 6.12 -0.36 -6.55
C ARG A 86 4.90 -1.03 -5.94
N VAL A 87 4.98 -1.44 -4.67
CA VAL A 87 3.85 -2.04 -3.95
C VAL A 87 2.71 -1.03 -3.81
N LEU A 88 3.04 0.22 -3.43
CA LEU A 88 2.03 1.26 -3.30
C LEU A 88 1.43 1.68 -4.64
N ALA A 89 2.24 1.81 -5.68
CA ALA A 89 1.75 2.11 -7.03
C ALA A 89 0.78 1.02 -7.53
N GLU A 90 1.11 -0.26 -7.31
CA GLU A 90 0.23 -1.39 -7.66
C GLU A 90 -1.07 -1.35 -6.85
N PHE A 91 -0.97 -1.09 -5.53
CA PHE A 91 -2.14 -1.00 -4.67
C PHE A 91 -3.08 0.14 -5.11
N VAL A 92 -2.55 1.35 -5.30
CA VAL A 92 -3.32 2.53 -5.71
C VAL A 92 -3.93 2.35 -7.11
N ALA A 93 -3.22 1.70 -8.03
CA ALA A 93 -3.77 1.40 -9.35
C ALA A 93 -4.97 0.45 -9.29
N GLY A 94 -5.03 -0.45 -8.30
CA GLY A 94 -6.13 -1.41 -8.09
C GLY A 94 -7.23 -0.92 -7.16
N GLU A 95 -7.02 0.17 -6.41
CA GLU A 95 -7.94 0.66 -5.38
C GLU A 95 -8.30 2.14 -5.62
N SER A 96 -9.44 2.35 -6.27
CA SER A 96 -9.89 3.69 -6.70
C SER A 96 -10.18 4.68 -5.56
N SER A 97 -10.35 4.18 -4.33
CA SER A 97 -10.55 5.00 -3.14
C SER A 97 -9.24 5.40 -2.46
N ALA A 98 -8.10 4.86 -2.91
CA ALA A 98 -6.80 5.17 -2.34
C ALA A 98 -6.13 6.34 -3.05
N SER A 99 -5.75 7.35 -2.29
CA SER A 99 -5.01 8.51 -2.80
C SER A 99 -3.74 8.73 -1.97
N PRO A 100 -2.55 8.76 -2.59
CA PRO A 100 -1.35 9.16 -1.88
C PRO A 100 -1.47 10.59 -1.35
N ALA A 101 -1.09 10.79 -0.09
CA ALA A 101 -1.02 12.10 0.53
C ALA A 101 0.44 12.54 0.62
N ALA A 102 0.70 13.79 0.27
CA ALA A 102 2.05 14.34 0.31
C ALA A 102 2.58 14.38 1.75
N LEU A 103 3.77 13.82 1.94
CA LEU A 103 4.55 13.97 3.16
C LEU A 103 5.64 15.01 2.91
N ALA A 104 5.73 16.00 3.79
CA ALA A 104 6.83 16.94 3.75
C ALA A 104 8.11 16.23 4.21
N PRO A 105 9.22 16.31 3.46
CA PRO A 105 10.50 15.87 3.97
C PRO A 105 10.82 16.61 5.28
N PRO A 106 11.46 15.95 6.25
CA PRO A 106 11.93 16.64 7.43
C PRO A 106 12.83 17.81 6.99
N THR A 107 12.63 18.95 7.61
CA THR A 107 13.58 20.06 7.46
C THR A 107 14.94 19.55 7.88
N GLN A 108 15.98 19.78 7.06
CA GLN A 108 17.33 19.34 7.37
C GLN A 108 17.68 19.82 8.79
N GLY A 109 17.53 18.92 9.76
CA GLY A 109 18.07 19.06 11.09
C GLY A 109 19.54 18.73 11.05
N ASP A 110 20.26 19.10 12.07
CA ASP A 110 21.72 19.00 12.18
C ASP A 110 22.29 17.57 12.21
N ASP A 111 21.47 16.56 12.05
CA ASP A 111 21.81 15.14 12.24
C ASP A 111 22.03 14.36 10.93
N GLY A 112 21.98 15.03 9.78
CA GLY A 112 22.35 14.45 8.49
C GLY A 112 21.40 13.36 7.98
N LEU A 113 20.12 13.43 8.33
CA LEU A 113 19.10 12.50 7.83
C LEU A 113 18.86 12.75 6.35
N ALA A 114 19.38 11.85 5.50
CA ALA A 114 19.16 11.91 4.06
C ALA A 114 17.84 11.22 3.71
N CYS A 115 16.98 11.91 2.95
CA CYS A 115 15.76 11.32 2.40
C CYS A 115 15.55 11.72 0.94
N ALA A 116 14.81 10.88 0.21
CA ALA A 116 14.32 11.16 -1.12
C ALA A 116 12.79 11.07 -1.14
N ALA A 117 12.15 12.09 -1.73
CA ALA A 117 10.71 12.08 -1.95
C ALA A 117 10.36 11.44 -3.29
N SER A 118 9.26 10.72 -3.31
CA SER A 118 8.59 10.21 -4.50
C SER A 118 7.09 10.51 -4.43
N PRO A 119 6.32 10.32 -5.51
CA PRO A 119 4.87 10.47 -5.47
C PRO A 119 4.20 9.56 -4.43
N GLU A 120 4.80 8.40 -4.13
CA GLU A 120 4.26 7.41 -3.20
C GLU A 120 4.66 7.67 -1.75
N GLY A 121 5.78 8.36 -1.47
CA GLY A 121 6.24 8.60 -0.10
C GLY A 121 7.69 9.06 0.01
N LEU A 122 8.25 8.88 1.21
CA LEU A 122 9.61 9.28 1.55
C LEU A 122 10.49 8.06 1.84
N THR A 123 11.64 7.98 1.17
CA THR A 123 12.68 7.00 1.49
C THR A 123 13.76 7.67 2.32
N PHE A 124 14.03 7.13 3.49
CA PHE A 124 15.13 7.54 4.38
C PHE A 124 16.33 6.63 4.14
N PHE A 125 17.49 7.21 3.91
CA PHE A 125 18.70 6.44 3.68
C PHE A 125 19.48 6.21 4.97
N PRO A 126 20.07 5.01 5.16
CA PRO A 126 20.86 4.74 6.35
C PRO A 126 22.13 5.60 6.38
N SER A 127 22.47 6.08 7.58
CA SER A 127 23.68 6.85 7.85
C SER A 127 24.40 6.29 9.11
N ALA A 128 25.45 6.97 9.55
CA ALA A 128 26.10 6.60 10.80
C ALA A 128 25.17 6.74 12.02
N ALA A 129 24.25 7.72 11.98
CA ALA A 129 23.33 8.04 13.06
C ALA A 129 21.95 7.41 12.91
N HIS A 130 21.50 7.16 11.67
CA HIS A 130 20.12 6.77 11.38
C HIS A 130 20.03 5.44 10.63
N GLN A 131 18.95 4.73 10.87
CA GLN A 131 18.52 3.59 10.06
C GLN A 131 17.76 4.09 8.82
N GLY A 132 17.78 3.29 7.74
CA GLY A 132 16.98 3.54 6.57
C GLY A 132 15.59 2.93 6.69
N GLY A 133 14.67 3.42 5.85
CA GLY A 133 13.30 2.93 5.77
C GLY A 133 12.48 3.75 4.80
N PHE A 134 11.21 3.44 4.77
CA PHE A 134 10.25 4.14 3.92
C PHE A 134 8.98 4.47 4.70
N VAL A 135 8.37 5.59 4.37
CA VAL A 135 7.07 5.99 4.92
C VAL A 135 6.20 6.58 3.81
N ALA A 136 4.94 6.19 3.81
CA ALA A 136 3.93 6.73 2.91
C ALA A 136 2.62 6.93 3.63
N LEU A 137 1.87 7.94 3.23
CA LEU A 137 0.54 8.23 3.75
C LEU A 137 -0.47 8.07 2.62
N LEU A 138 -1.47 7.23 2.83
CA LEU A 138 -2.61 7.05 1.95
C LEU A 138 -3.87 7.59 2.63
N ARG A 139 -4.68 8.34 1.89
CA ARG A 139 -5.99 8.79 2.36
C ARG A 139 -7.10 8.05 1.62
N LYS A 140 -8.09 7.57 2.36
CA LYS A 140 -9.26 6.94 1.79
C LYS A 140 -10.28 8.00 1.37
N THR A 141 -10.50 8.11 0.07
CA THR A 141 -11.55 8.96 -0.51
C THR A 141 -12.80 8.14 -0.77
N ALA A 142 -13.94 8.79 -0.98
CA ALA A 142 -15.12 8.08 -1.47
C ALA A 142 -14.80 7.38 -2.79
N ALA A 143 -15.18 6.11 -2.91
CA ALA A 143 -14.95 5.37 -4.15
C ALA A 143 -15.66 6.06 -5.33
N VAL A 144 -14.91 6.40 -6.37
CA VAL A 144 -15.52 6.91 -7.60
C VAL A 144 -16.31 5.76 -8.25
N PRO A 145 -17.63 5.91 -8.45
CA PRO A 145 -18.42 4.84 -9.07
C PRO A 145 -17.83 4.51 -10.43
N THR A 146 -17.35 3.30 -10.62
CA THR A 146 -16.97 2.81 -11.93
C THR A 146 -18.23 2.74 -12.78
N VAL A 147 -18.38 3.67 -13.72
CA VAL A 147 -19.45 3.63 -14.72
C VAL A 147 -19.15 2.46 -15.65
N THR A 148 -19.72 1.30 -15.33
CA THR A 148 -19.69 0.17 -16.24
C THR A 148 -20.40 0.58 -17.53
N PRO A 149 -19.73 0.57 -18.69
CA PRO A 149 -20.40 0.95 -19.95
C PRO A 149 -21.57 0.00 -20.18
N ARG A 150 -22.78 0.56 -20.26
CA ARG A 150 -24.00 -0.20 -20.56
C ARG A 150 -23.78 -0.92 -21.90
N ARG A 151 -23.79 -2.26 -21.88
CA ARG A 151 -23.83 -3.04 -23.10
C ARG A 151 -24.97 -2.54 -23.98
N PRO A 152 -24.71 -2.22 -25.24
CA PRO A 152 -25.77 -1.80 -26.17
C PRO A 152 -26.85 -2.91 -26.24
N ARG A 153 -28.10 -2.52 -26.00
CA ARG A 153 -29.24 -3.45 -26.17
C ARG A 153 -29.23 -3.95 -27.57
N ARG A 154 -29.07 -5.27 -27.77
CA ARG A 154 -29.31 -5.91 -29.06
C ARG A 154 -30.71 -5.55 -29.53
N ARG A 155 -30.82 -4.83 -30.64
CA ARG A 155 -32.10 -4.63 -31.34
C ARG A 155 -32.65 -6.02 -31.67
N ARG A 156 -33.84 -6.35 -31.17
CA ARG A 156 -34.63 -7.48 -31.63
C ARG A 156 -34.94 -7.22 -33.11
N SER A 157 -34.47 -8.09 -33.99
CA SER A 157 -34.90 -8.13 -35.38
C SER A 157 -36.39 -8.53 -35.39
N VAL A 158 -37.21 -7.64 -35.85
CA VAL A 158 -38.61 -7.94 -36.17
C VAL A 158 -38.58 -8.81 -37.42
N LYS A 159 -38.95 -10.07 -37.27
CA LYS A 159 -39.23 -10.93 -38.44
C LYS A 159 -40.52 -10.41 -39.08
N SER A 160 -40.40 -9.87 -40.27
CA SER A 160 -41.55 -9.63 -41.17
C SER A 160 -42.09 -10.99 -41.56
N SER A 161 -43.31 -11.30 -41.15
CA SER A 161 -44.10 -12.39 -41.73
C SER A 161 -44.78 -11.84 -42.97
N GLU A 162 -44.27 -12.17 -44.15
CA GLU A 162 -45.03 -12.09 -45.37
C GLU A 162 -45.93 -13.33 -45.46
N ALA A 163 -47.23 -13.06 -45.50
CA ALA A 163 -48.26 -14.03 -45.84
C ALA A 163 -48.48 -14.02 -47.34
N LEU A 164 -48.65 -15.17 -47.89
CA LEU A 164 -49.39 -15.48 -49.11
C LEU A 164 -50.26 -16.69 -48.84
#